data_6e07c46b8ba5e38000a3fb3e42b51c54
#
_entry.id   6e07c46b8ba5e38000a3fb3e42b51c54
#
_cell.length_a   1.000
_cell.length_b   1.000
_cell.length_c   1.000
_cell.angle_alpha   90.00
_cell.angle_beta   90.00
_cell.angle_gamma   90.00
#
_symmetry.space_group_name_H-M   'P 1'
#
loop_
_entity.id
_entity.type
_entity.pdbx_description
1 polymer ?
#
loop_
_entity_poly.entity_id
_entity_poly.type
_entity_poly.pdbx_seq_one_letter_code
_entity_poly.pdbx_strand_id
1 'polypeptide(L)'
;MIITPRLLIVLFLFLTGCQDAQPPVDCNCPEVEPPVVEEKKEVKFKPYSFLKETYWSDIEYALSEDYLILSWPAWIRSCSTLINKKPWRKVCEQAYLIGSSPSNDEIINYYRNYFNLYQATNNDGSTEGLITGYYQPVLQGNWKKTKKYNIPLYSIPDDLITVNLSEIYPDLKYKRLRGRVEGNKLVPYFTRDEITEKVTPLVGNELVWVNNAVEAFFLEIQGSGVIEFNNGKRIQIGYADQNGHPYRSMGRALIRAGELQRGKVSMQSIKKWAKNNKKKLRKFLSANPSYVFFRILPEDLPGPIGALGVPITSERSVAIDRRYVPLGAPIFLKTTRPNTNIPIKQLMIAQDTGGAINGGVRADFYWGQGNKAGKMAGKMKQDGQIWVLLPKGFKLP
;
A
#
# COMPACT_ATOMS: atom_id res chain seq x y z
N MET A 1 -66.78 51.33 4.73
CA MET A 1 -67.99 50.55 4.42
C MET A 1 -67.97 49.34 5.30
N ILE A 2 -68.95 49.31 6.23
CA ILE A 2 -69.09 48.46 7.39
C ILE A 2 -69.69 47.13 6.93
N ILE A 3 -69.16 45.97 7.37
CA ILE A 3 -69.97 44.76 7.50
C ILE A 3 -69.42 43.88 8.67
N THR A 4 -70.32 43.59 9.59
CA THR A 4 -70.28 42.98 10.91
C THR A 4 -70.09 41.44 10.90
N PRO A 5 -69.67 40.85 12.04
CA PRO A 5 -69.48 39.43 12.19
C PRO A 5 -70.77 38.67 12.55
N ARG A 6 -70.95 37.44 12.04
CA ARG A 6 -71.99 36.52 12.48
C ARG A 6 -71.39 35.49 13.45
N LEU A 7 -71.97 35.55 14.67
CA LEU A 7 -71.81 34.62 15.79
C LEU A 7 -72.55 33.29 15.46
N LEU A 8 -71.85 32.16 15.54
CA LEU A 8 -72.51 30.84 15.50
C LEU A 8 -72.34 30.16 16.85
N ILE A 9 -73.45 30.02 17.57
CA ILE A 9 -73.59 29.26 18.81
C ILE A 9 -73.66 27.79 18.48
N VAL A 10 -72.76 26.94 18.98
CA VAL A 10 -72.90 25.49 18.93
C VAL A 10 -73.20 24.96 20.32
N LEU A 11 -74.35 24.28 20.40
CA LEU A 11 -74.94 23.70 21.58
C LEU A 11 -74.22 22.41 21.99
N PHE A 12 -73.71 22.36 23.24
CA PHE A 12 -73.14 21.17 23.84
C PHE A 12 -74.20 20.28 24.44
N LEU A 13 -74.45 19.10 23.89
CA LEU A 13 -75.21 17.99 24.50
C LEU A 13 -74.24 17.13 25.33
N PHE A 14 -74.44 17.14 26.65
CA PHE A 14 -73.78 16.19 27.56
C PHE A 14 -74.50 14.86 27.51
N LEU A 15 -73.82 13.81 27.07
CA LEU A 15 -74.22 12.40 27.29
C LEU A 15 -73.30 11.81 28.35
N THR A 16 -73.84 11.60 29.55
CA THR A 16 -73.20 10.82 30.63
C THR A 16 -73.34 9.34 30.30
N GLY A 17 -72.22 8.68 29.94
CA GLY A 17 -72.16 7.24 29.87
C GLY A 17 -71.26 6.73 30.99
N CYS A 18 -71.77 5.97 31.92
CA CYS A 18 -71.01 5.21 32.88
C CYS A 18 -70.18 4.11 32.11
N GLN A 19 -68.86 4.15 32.15
CA GLN A 19 -68.05 3.02 31.79
C GLN A 19 -67.50 2.38 33.05
N ASP A 20 -67.80 1.12 33.26
CA ASP A 20 -67.21 0.27 34.27
C ASP A 20 -65.68 0.19 34.02
N ALA A 21 -64.93 0.63 35.01
CA ALA A 21 -63.47 0.48 35.00
C ALA A 21 -63.11 -0.96 35.33
N GLN A 22 -62.58 -1.68 34.34
CA GLN A 22 -61.89 -2.96 34.63
C GLN A 22 -60.61 -2.70 35.40
N PRO A 23 -60.24 -3.57 36.37
CA PRO A 23 -59.00 -3.41 37.12
C PRO A 23 -57.80 -3.61 36.21
N PRO A 24 -56.64 -2.96 36.47
CA PRO A 24 -55.44 -3.11 35.65
C PRO A 24 -54.97 -4.57 35.69
N VAL A 25 -54.79 -5.13 34.51
CA VAL A 25 -54.16 -6.45 34.33
C VAL A 25 -52.64 -6.24 34.62
N ASP A 26 -52.19 -6.85 35.71
CA ASP A 26 -50.79 -6.90 36.09
C ASP A 26 -50.02 -7.75 35.07
N CYS A 27 -49.45 -7.11 34.04
CA CYS A 27 -48.59 -7.74 33.07
C CYS A 27 -47.25 -8.02 33.73
N ASN A 28 -47.12 -9.16 34.39
CA ASN A 28 -45.83 -9.67 34.87
C ASN A 28 -45.06 -10.16 33.62
N CYS A 29 -44.42 -9.22 32.91
CA CYS A 29 -43.44 -9.55 31.87
C CYS A 29 -42.24 -10.15 32.57
N PRO A 30 -41.82 -11.36 32.22
CA PRO A 30 -40.52 -11.88 32.74
C PRO A 30 -39.42 -10.91 32.30
N GLU A 31 -38.64 -10.48 33.27
CA GLU A 31 -37.44 -9.65 33.08
C GLU A 31 -36.48 -10.46 32.20
N VAL A 32 -36.44 -10.18 30.90
CA VAL A 32 -35.47 -10.78 30.00
C VAL A 32 -34.14 -10.11 30.30
N GLU A 33 -33.29 -10.82 31.03
CA GLU A 33 -31.90 -10.38 31.20
C GLU A 33 -31.32 -10.05 29.82
N PRO A 34 -30.73 -8.86 29.64
CA PRO A 34 -30.10 -8.53 28.36
C PRO A 34 -29.04 -9.58 28.07
N PRO A 35 -28.91 -10.05 26.82
CA PRO A 35 -27.90 -11.01 26.46
C PRO A 35 -26.54 -10.48 26.92
N VAL A 36 -25.83 -11.29 27.71
CA VAL A 36 -24.45 -11.00 28.10
C VAL A 36 -23.65 -10.90 26.81
N VAL A 37 -23.45 -9.68 26.34
CA VAL A 37 -22.52 -9.39 25.25
C VAL A 37 -21.14 -9.62 25.85
N GLU A 38 -20.60 -10.82 25.65
CA GLU A 38 -19.17 -11.03 25.89
C GLU A 38 -18.43 -9.94 25.11
N GLU A 39 -17.90 -8.94 25.81
CA GLU A 39 -16.93 -8.01 25.24
C GLU A 39 -15.77 -8.85 24.68
N LYS A 40 -15.78 -9.08 23.39
CA LYS A 40 -14.60 -9.57 22.68
C LYS A 40 -13.50 -8.56 22.98
N LYS A 41 -12.62 -8.89 23.93
CA LYS A 41 -11.41 -8.12 24.20
C LYS A 41 -10.73 -7.94 22.85
N GLU A 42 -10.78 -6.73 22.30
CA GLU A 42 -10.02 -6.37 21.12
C GLU A 42 -8.55 -6.62 21.42
N VAL A 43 -8.02 -7.71 20.88
CA VAL A 43 -6.59 -8.02 20.98
C VAL A 43 -5.87 -6.91 20.19
N LYS A 44 -5.35 -5.93 20.91
CA LYS A 44 -4.59 -4.83 20.30
C LYS A 44 -3.43 -5.44 19.50
N PHE A 45 -3.43 -5.21 18.20
CA PHE A 45 -2.36 -5.65 17.30
C PHE A 45 -1.01 -5.13 17.80
N LYS A 46 -0.08 -6.04 18.09
CA LYS A 46 1.30 -5.70 18.44
C LYS A 46 2.18 -5.89 17.20
N PRO A 47 2.93 -4.86 16.77
CA PRO A 47 3.84 -5.00 15.63
C PRO A 47 4.82 -6.15 15.85
N TYR A 48 5.08 -6.94 14.78
CA TYR A 48 6.03 -8.05 14.74
C TYR A 48 5.68 -9.28 15.63
N SER A 49 4.49 -9.34 16.24
CA SER A 49 4.07 -10.47 17.09
C SER A 49 3.89 -11.81 16.33
N PHE A 50 3.94 -11.75 15.00
CA PHE A 50 3.81 -12.90 14.11
C PHE A 50 5.16 -13.41 13.59
N LEU A 51 6.28 -12.96 14.16
CA LEU A 51 7.62 -13.47 13.91
C LEU A 51 7.94 -14.54 14.96
N LYS A 52 8.19 -15.77 14.51
CA LYS A 52 8.55 -16.92 15.38
C LYS A 52 10.02 -17.20 15.22
N GLU A 53 10.75 -17.20 16.33
CA GLU A 53 12.17 -17.55 16.33
C GLU A 53 12.37 -18.96 15.78
N THR A 54 13.39 -19.15 14.97
CA THR A 54 13.70 -20.40 14.28
C THR A 54 15.21 -20.60 14.14
N TYR A 55 15.64 -21.71 13.54
CA TYR A 55 17.04 -22.08 13.45
C TYR A 55 17.63 -21.76 12.08
N TRP A 56 18.91 -21.42 12.05
CA TRP A 56 19.65 -21.17 10.80
C TRP A 56 19.65 -22.37 9.86
N SER A 57 19.58 -23.60 10.41
CA SER A 57 19.44 -24.82 9.61
C SER A 57 18.27 -24.81 8.61
N ASP A 58 17.21 -24.05 8.90
CA ASP A 58 16.03 -23.98 8.03
C ASP A 58 16.30 -23.34 6.68
N ILE A 59 17.31 -22.46 6.61
CA ILE A 59 17.67 -21.73 5.39
C ILE A 59 19.13 -21.92 4.98
N GLU A 60 19.97 -22.56 5.79
CA GLU A 60 21.43 -22.62 5.65
C GLU A 60 21.88 -23.09 4.26
N TYR A 61 21.39 -24.25 3.84
CA TYR A 61 21.74 -24.81 2.52
C TYR A 61 21.31 -23.88 1.39
N ALA A 62 20.10 -23.33 1.46
CA ALA A 62 19.58 -22.43 0.44
C ALA A 62 20.30 -21.06 0.45
N LEU A 63 20.76 -20.61 1.61
CA LEU A 63 21.54 -19.38 1.76
C LEU A 63 22.95 -19.53 1.18
N SER A 64 23.57 -20.70 1.33
CA SER A 64 24.91 -20.95 0.76
C SER A 64 24.92 -21.02 -0.77
N GLU A 65 23.76 -21.37 -1.39
CA GLU A 65 23.60 -21.38 -2.85
C GLU A 65 23.26 -19.98 -3.43
N ASP A 66 22.95 -18.98 -2.60
CA ASP A 66 22.63 -17.63 -3.07
C ASP A 66 23.92 -16.83 -3.35
N TYR A 67 23.86 -15.99 -4.39
CA TYR A 67 24.90 -15.00 -4.67
C TYR A 67 24.70 -13.77 -3.75
N LEU A 68 25.07 -13.93 -2.48
CA LEU A 68 24.80 -12.95 -1.41
C LEU A 68 25.38 -11.58 -1.69
N ILE A 69 26.49 -11.50 -2.40
CA ILE A 69 27.12 -10.23 -2.81
C ILE A 69 26.14 -9.33 -3.58
N LEU A 70 25.16 -9.89 -4.29
CA LEU A 70 24.15 -9.09 -5.00
C LEU A 70 23.17 -8.38 -4.06
N SER A 71 23.00 -8.89 -2.82
CA SER A 71 22.16 -8.28 -1.79
C SER A 71 22.92 -7.27 -0.94
N TRP A 72 24.24 -7.38 -0.88
CA TRP A 72 25.09 -6.60 0.01
C TRP A 72 24.98 -5.08 -0.21
N PRO A 73 25.01 -4.55 -1.45
CA PRO A 73 24.82 -3.11 -1.68
C PRO A 73 23.43 -2.62 -1.22
N ALA A 74 22.38 -3.45 -1.30
CA ALA A 74 21.08 -3.09 -0.78
C ALA A 74 21.07 -3.02 0.75
N TRP A 75 21.78 -3.96 1.41
CA TRP A 75 21.96 -3.96 2.86
C TRP A 75 22.75 -2.71 3.32
N ILE A 76 23.87 -2.41 2.70
CA ILE A 76 24.69 -1.22 3.01
C ILE A 76 23.86 0.06 2.86
N ARG A 77 23.04 0.17 1.80
CA ARG A 77 22.12 1.32 1.65
C ARG A 77 21.07 1.36 2.76
N SER A 78 20.52 0.23 3.19
CA SER A 78 19.60 0.20 4.33
C SER A 78 20.27 0.68 5.60
N CYS A 79 21.52 0.31 5.82
CA CYS A 79 22.30 0.74 6.97
C CYS A 79 22.50 2.26 7.03
N SER A 80 22.55 2.98 5.89
CA SER A 80 22.66 4.45 5.93
C SER A 80 21.48 5.13 6.67
N THR A 81 20.32 4.49 6.69
CA THR A 81 19.13 4.96 7.44
C THR A 81 19.00 4.26 8.80
N LEU A 82 19.32 2.97 8.86
CA LEU A 82 19.11 2.16 10.05
C LEU A 82 20.11 2.40 11.17
N ILE A 83 21.32 2.86 10.86
CA ILE A 83 22.38 3.12 11.83
C ILE A 83 21.95 4.11 12.92
N ASN A 84 21.02 5.02 12.62
CA ASN A 84 20.47 5.98 13.56
C ASN A 84 19.39 5.37 14.49
N LYS A 85 18.99 4.10 14.26
CA LYS A 85 18.00 3.37 15.06
C LYS A 85 18.72 2.41 16.02
N LYS A 86 18.54 2.60 17.32
CA LYS A 86 19.24 1.86 18.38
C LYS A 86 19.38 0.34 18.14
N PRO A 87 18.34 -0.42 17.76
CA PRO A 87 18.49 -1.86 17.55
C PRO A 87 19.41 -2.25 16.38
N TRP A 88 19.60 -1.35 15.39
CA TRP A 88 20.32 -1.61 14.14
C TRP A 88 21.75 -1.07 14.11
N ARG A 89 22.08 -0.13 15.01
CA ARG A 89 23.36 0.59 14.99
C ARG A 89 24.56 -0.35 14.92
N LYS A 90 24.68 -1.26 15.89
CA LYS A 90 25.82 -2.17 15.99
C LYS A 90 25.99 -3.04 14.72
N VAL A 91 24.92 -3.59 14.19
CA VAL A 91 25.01 -4.46 13.00
C VAL A 91 25.39 -3.65 11.76
N CYS A 92 24.91 -2.40 11.63
CA CYS A 92 25.31 -1.53 10.52
C CYS A 92 26.76 -1.06 10.61
N GLU A 93 27.27 -0.75 11.80
CA GLU A 93 28.68 -0.44 12.02
C GLU A 93 29.56 -1.61 11.58
N GLN A 94 29.22 -2.84 11.95
CA GLN A 94 29.93 -4.04 11.55
C GLN A 94 29.86 -4.31 10.03
N ALA A 95 28.70 -4.05 9.41
CA ALA A 95 28.58 -4.16 7.95
C ALA A 95 29.53 -3.21 7.20
N TYR A 96 29.70 -1.98 7.69
CA TYR A 96 30.62 -1.03 7.09
C TYR A 96 32.09 -1.45 7.26
N LEU A 97 32.45 -2.11 8.37
CA LEU A 97 33.83 -2.63 8.58
C LEU A 97 34.17 -3.77 7.62
N ILE A 98 33.21 -4.58 7.21
CA ILE A 98 33.42 -5.66 6.23
C ILE A 98 33.73 -5.07 4.83
N GLY A 99 33.18 -3.89 4.51
CA GLY A 99 33.45 -3.21 3.25
C GLY A 99 32.46 -3.52 2.14
N SER A 100 32.83 -3.18 0.89
CA SER A 100 31.90 -3.18 -0.25
C SER A 100 31.84 -4.48 -1.04
N SER A 101 32.80 -5.38 -0.87
CA SER A 101 32.95 -6.58 -1.72
C SER A 101 33.28 -7.84 -0.91
N PRO A 102 32.48 -8.18 0.13
CA PRO A 102 32.70 -9.40 0.91
C PRO A 102 32.43 -10.66 0.10
N SER A 103 33.09 -11.75 0.48
CA SER A 103 32.76 -13.09 0.03
C SER A 103 31.41 -13.58 0.57
N ASN A 104 30.85 -14.64 -0.02
CA ASN A 104 29.63 -15.27 0.51
C ASN A 104 29.80 -15.71 1.97
N ASP A 105 30.96 -16.32 2.30
CA ASP A 105 31.23 -16.81 3.66
C ASP A 105 31.31 -15.66 4.67
N GLU A 106 31.93 -14.54 4.34
CA GLU A 106 31.96 -13.36 5.20
C GLU A 106 30.54 -12.81 5.43
N ILE A 107 29.69 -12.80 4.42
CA ILE A 107 28.29 -12.35 4.55
C ILE A 107 27.49 -13.32 5.42
N ILE A 108 27.63 -14.65 5.22
CA ILE A 108 26.97 -15.67 6.05
C ILE A 108 27.41 -15.54 7.50
N ASN A 109 28.73 -15.48 7.75
CA ASN A 109 29.27 -15.35 9.09
C ASN A 109 28.82 -14.05 9.76
N TYR A 110 28.76 -12.94 9.01
CA TYR A 110 28.23 -11.68 9.49
C TYR A 110 26.77 -11.83 9.97
N TYR A 111 25.87 -12.39 9.15
CA TYR A 111 24.47 -12.54 9.56
C TYR A 111 24.31 -13.50 10.73
N ARG A 112 25.03 -14.61 10.77
CA ARG A 112 25.00 -15.57 11.90
C ARG A 112 25.51 -14.96 13.21
N ASN A 113 26.54 -14.15 13.14
CA ASN A 113 27.14 -13.54 14.32
C ASN A 113 26.27 -12.42 14.92
N TYR A 114 25.54 -11.68 14.09
CA TYR A 114 24.87 -10.46 14.52
C TYR A 114 23.35 -10.55 14.51
N PHE A 115 22.74 -11.58 13.91
CA PHE A 115 21.29 -11.70 13.79
C PHE A 115 20.74 -12.99 14.37
N ASN A 116 19.49 -12.94 14.83
CA ASN A 116 18.62 -14.08 15.01
C ASN A 116 17.68 -14.22 13.83
N LEU A 117 17.27 -15.45 13.54
CA LEU A 117 16.37 -15.79 12.44
C LEU A 117 14.95 -16.00 12.97
N TYR A 118 13.97 -15.44 12.27
CA TYR A 118 12.55 -15.55 12.59
C TYR A 118 11.76 -15.93 11.35
N GLN A 119 10.92 -16.94 11.44
CA GLN A 119 9.96 -17.24 10.39
C GLN A 119 8.74 -16.33 10.51
N ALA A 120 8.36 -15.68 9.44
CA ALA A 120 7.13 -14.89 9.38
C ALA A 120 5.91 -15.80 9.29
N THR A 121 4.84 -15.47 10.02
CA THR A 121 3.56 -16.19 9.99
C THR A 121 2.41 -15.23 9.71
N ASN A 122 1.33 -15.76 9.16
CA ASN A 122 0.06 -15.07 9.03
C ASN A 122 -0.72 -15.11 10.36
N ASN A 123 -1.84 -14.41 10.44
CA ASN A 123 -2.67 -14.33 11.63
C ASN A 123 -3.25 -15.70 12.07
N ASP A 124 -3.38 -16.64 11.14
CA ASP A 124 -3.82 -18.01 11.37
C ASP A 124 -2.66 -18.96 11.73
N GLY A 125 -1.43 -18.44 11.81
CA GLY A 125 -0.21 -19.20 12.11
C GLY A 125 0.43 -19.88 10.90
N SER A 126 -0.16 -19.81 9.70
CA SER A 126 0.42 -20.37 8.48
C SER A 126 1.70 -19.64 8.10
N THR A 127 2.66 -20.39 7.52
CA THR A 127 3.97 -19.88 7.09
C THR A 127 4.05 -19.61 5.61
N GLU A 128 3.01 -19.90 4.87
CA GLU A 128 2.90 -19.64 3.44
C GLU A 128 2.00 -18.45 3.14
N GLY A 129 2.34 -17.67 2.13
CA GLY A 129 1.56 -16.51 1.73
C GLY A 129 1.87 -16.03 0.32
N LEU A 130 1.23 -14.96 -0.07
CA LEU A 130 1.23 -14.47 -1.44
C LEU A 130 2.43 -13.57 -1.72
N ILE A 131 3.22 -13.96 -2.72
CA ILE A 131 4.31 -13.16 -3.29
C ILE A 131 3.89 -12.66 -4.66
N THR A 132 3.87 -11.35 -4.83
CA THR A 132 3.61 -10.68 -6.11
C THR A 132 4.86 -9.93 -6.57
N GLY A 133 4.80 -9.25 -7.71
CA GLY A 133 5.92 -8.51 -8.24
C GLY A 133 5.55 -7.10 -8.67
N TYR A 134 6.50 -6.18 -8.51
CA TYR A 134 6.41 -4.82 -9.02
C TYR A 134 7.67 -4.42 -9.78
N TYR A 135 7.60 -3.30 -10.49
CA TYR A 135 8.67 -2.85 -11.36
C TYR A 135 8.61 -1.34 -11.56
N GLN A 136 9.66 -0.75 -12.09
CA GLN A 136 9.69 0.64 -12.49
C GLN A 136 9.34 0.78 -13.98
N PRO A 137 8.14 1.27 -14.36
CA PRO A 137 7.76 1.46 -15.75
C PRO A 137 8.51 2.62 -16.40
N VAL A 138 8.66 2.54 -17.73
CA VAL A 138 9.18 3.62 -18.57
C VAL A 138 8.02 4.18 -19.41
N LEU A 139 7.73 5.46 -19.25
CA LEU A 139 6.67 6.16 -19.95
C LEU A 139 7.26 7.23 -20.88
N GLN A 140 6.62 7.43 -22.03
CA GLN A 140 6.95 8.57 -22.92
C GLN A 140 6.31 9.85 -22.38
N GLY A 141 7.10 10.91 -22.23
CA GLY A 141 6.65 12.16 -21.64
C GLY A 141 7.11 13.44 -22.36
N ASN A 142 6.55 14.55 -21.90
CA ASN A 142 6.91 15.90 -22.33
C ASN A 142 6.71 16.89 -21.16
N TRP A 143 7.54 17.93 -21.10
CA TRP A 143 7.42 18.99 -20.08
C TRP A 143 6.16 19.85 -20.24
N LYS A 144 5.67 19.99 -21.47
CA LYS A 144 4.50 20.81 -21.80
C LYS A 144 3.37 19.95 -22.34
N LYS A 145 2.14 20.35 -22.06
CA LYS A 145 0.94 19.75 -22.66
C LYS A 145 0.94 19.88 -24.16
N THR A 146 0.64 18.78 -24.84
CA THR A 146 0.46 18.76 -26.32
C THR A 146 -0.73 17.88 -26.66
N LYS A 147 -1.11 17.80 -27.96
CA LYS A 147 -2.15 16.86 -28.42
C LYS A 147 -1.79 15.39 -28.11
N LYS A 148 -0.50 15.02 -28.14
CA LYS A 148 0.01 13.67 -27.88
C LYS A 148 0.22 13.42 -26.37
N TYR A 149 0.78 14.38 -25.67
CA TYR A 149 1.10 14.32 -24.25
C TYR A 149 0.10 15.17 -23.48
N ASN A 150 -1.02 14.60 -23.07
CA ASN A 150 -2.14 15.32 -22.49
C ASN A 150 -2.63 14.77 -21.14
N ILE A 151 -1.94 13.77 -20.60
CA ILE A 151 -2.22 13.19 -19.29
C ILE A 151 -1.18 13.74 -18.32
N PRO A 152 -1.59 14.58 -17.35
CA PRO A 152 -0.66 15.12 -16.36
C PRO A 152 -0.29 14.10 -15.30
N LEU A 153 0.95 14.15 -14.83
CA LEU A 153 1.38 13.61 -13.55
C LEU A 153 1.63 14.80 -12.64
N TYR A 154 1.04 14.79 -11.45
CA TYR A 154 1.06 15.94 -10.55
C TYR A 154 2.10 15.79 -9.44
N SER A 155 2.71 16.90 -9.04
CA SER A 155 3.41 17.06 -7.75
C SER A 155 2.42 17.11 -6.58
N ILE A 156 2.94 17.10 -5.35
CA ILE A 156 2.10 17.30 -4.16
C ILE A 156 1.49 18.70 -4.25
N PRO A 157 0.16 18.85 -4.15
CA PRO A 157 -0.49 20.15 -4.07
C PRO A 157 -0.23 20.81 -2.71
N ASP A 158 -0.11 22.13 -2.70
CA ASP A 158 0.20 22.91 -1.48
C ASP A 158 -0.93 22.83 -0.42
N ASP A 159 -2.16 22.58 -0.86
CA ASP A 159 -3.34 22.45 0.00
C ASP A 159 -3.57 21.03 0.53
N LEU A 160 -2.70 20.07 0.18
CA LEU A 160 -2.78 18.69 0.70
C LEU A 160 -2.25 18.62 2.12
N ILE A 161 -3.13 18.40 3.07
CA ILE A 161 -2.79 18.30 4.50
C ILE A 161 -2.59 16.84 4.91
N THR A 162 -1.44 16.55 5.51
CA THR A 162 -1.18 15.29 6.22
C THR A 162 -1.68 15.38 7.65
N VAL A 163 -2.57 14.45 8.04
CA VAL A 163 -3.12 14.39 9.39
C VAL A 163 -2.41 13.31 10.19
N ASN A 164 -1.75 13.73 11.28
CA ASN A 164 -1.12 12.81 12.24
C ASN A 164 -1.69 13.04 13.64
N LEU A 165 -2.59 12.16 14.05
CA LEU A 165 -3.23 12.17 15.37
C LEU A 165 -2.85 10.92 16.18
N SER A 166 -1.78 10.21 15.79
CA SER A 166 -1.41 8.92 16.38
C SER A 166 -0.95 9.00 17.83
N GLU A 167 -0.58 10.18 18.33
CA GLU A 167 -0.24 10.39 19.75
C GLU A 167 -1.48 10.34 20.64
N ILE A 168 -2.63 10.84 20.14
CA ILE A 168 -3.91 10.85 20.86
C ILE A 168 -4.74 9.60 20.51
N TYR A 169 -4.70 9.19 19.25
CA TYR A 169 -5.42 8.03 18.71
C TYR A 169 -4.45 7.01 18.12
N PRO A 170 -3.88 6.10 18.94
CA PRO A 170 -2.85 5.14 18.50
C PRO A 170 -3.26 4.26 17.30
N ASP A 171 -4.55 3.98 17.14
CA ASP A 171 -5.10 3.18 16.02
C ASP A 171 -4.94 3.87 14.65
N LEU A 172 -4.67 5.18 14.66
CA LEU A 172 -4.40 5.95 13.45
C LEU A 172 -2.93 5.89 13.00
N LYS A 173 -2.03 5.31 13.80
CA LYS A 173 -0.57 5.27 13.55
C LYS A 173 -0.20 4.74 12.15
N TYR A 174 -0.96 3.79 11.62
CA TYR A 174 -0.70 3.18 10.32
C TYR A 174 -1.69 3.61 9.24
N LYS A 175 -2.58 4.56 9.54
CA LYS A 175 -3.54 5.10 8.57
C LYS A 175 -2.94 6.29 7.83
N ARG A 176 -3.20 6.34 6.52
CA ARG A 176 -2.78 7.46 5.66
C ARG A 176 -3.93 8.46 5.56
N LEU A 177 -4.01 9.36 6.53
CA LEU A 177 -5.06 10.37 6.56
C LEU A 177 -4.57 11.62 5.83
N ARG A 178 -5.30 12.04 4.80
CA ARG A 178 -5.06 13.23 3.99
C ARG A 178 -6.35 13.98 3.80
N GLY A 179 -6.26 15.30 3.71
CA GLY A 179 -7.41 16.16 3.50
C GLY A 179 -6.99 17.53 2.98
N ARG A 180 -7.96 18.41 2.88
CA ARG A 180 -7.81 19.85 2.59
C ARG A 180 -8.70 20.65 3.52
N VAL A 181 -8.41 21.93 3.69
CA VAL A 181 -9.23 22.81 4.52
C VAL A 181 -10.35 23.42 3.69
N GLU A 182 -11.57 23.34 4.19
CA GLU A 182 -12.73 24.08 3.69
C GLU A 182 -13.34 24.89 4.84
N GLY A 183 -13.15 26.20 4.80
CA GLY A 183 -13.52 27.06 5.93
C GLY A 183 -12.77 26.67 7.21
N ASN A 184 -13.49 26.23 8.24
CA ASN A 184 -12.92 25.74 9.50
C ASN A 184 -12.91 24.21 9.62
N LYS A 185 -13.10 23.48 8.52
CA LYS A 185 -13.17 22.01 8.52
C LYS A 185 -12.04 21.40 7.72
N LEU A 186 -11.51 20.27 8.22
CA LEU A 186 -10.68 19.39 7.44
C LEU A 186 -11.58 18.36 6.75
N VAL A 187 -11.63 18.39 5.42
CA VAL A 187 -12.42 17.48 4.58
C VAL A 187 -11.52 16.54 3.79
N PRO A 188 -12.03 15.39 3.27
CA PRO A 188 -11.25 14.51 2.40
C PRO A 188 -10.67 15.29 1.20
N TYR A 189 -9.48 14.90 0.77
CA TYR A 189 -8.90 15.45 -0.45
C TYR A 189 -9.69 15.00 -1.68
N PHE A 190 -9.48 15.64 -2.83
CA PHE A 190 -10.16 15.29 -4.08
C PHE A 190 -9.91 13.83 -4.50
N THR A 191 -10.95 13.18 -4.97
CA THR A 191 -10.89 11.84 -5.57
C THR A 191 -10.20 11.87 -6.93
N ARG A 192 -9.79 10.69 -7.45
CA ARG A 192 -9.28 10.57 -8.82
C ARG A 192 -10.24 11.16 -9.85
N ASP A 193 -11.55 10.93 -9.70
CA ASP A 193 -12.53 11.42 -10.67
C ASP A 193 -12.54 12.94 -10.74
N GLU A 194 -12.55 13.62 -9.59
CA GLU A 194 -12.44 15.09 -9.49
C GLU A 194 -11.11 15.61 -10.03
N ILE A 195 -9.98 14.96 -9.68
CA ILE A 195 -8.63 15.34 -10.16
C ILE A 195 -8.51 15.21 -11.69
N THR A 196 -9.15 14.20 -12.28
CA THR A 196 -9.06 13.93 -13.73
C THR A 196 -10.21 14.54 -14.54
N GLU A 197 -10.99 15.41 -13.96
CA GLU A 197 -12.00 16.21 -14.68
C GLU A 197 -11.40 17.15 -15.70
N LYS A 198 -12.25 17.64 -16.62
CA LYS A 198 -11.84 18.60 -17.65
C LYS A 198 -11.29 19.89 -17.03
N VAL A 199 -11.91 20.33 -15.93
CA VAL A 199 -11.42 21.42 -15.09
C VAL A 199 -10.90 20.80 -13.81
N THR A 200 -9.61 20.53 -13.75
CA THR A 200 -8.96 19.92 -12.60
C THR A 200 -8.76 20.93 -11.45
N PRO A 201 -8.91 20.51 -10.18
CA PRO A 201 -8.52 21.36 -9.04
C PRO A 201 -7.00 21.55 -8.91
N LEU A 202 -6.18 20.85 -9.69
CA LEU A 202 -4.72 20.81 -9.58
C LEU A 202 -3.99 21.60 -10.68
N VAL A 203 -4.63 22.63 -11.24
CA VAL A 203 -3.98 23.52 -12.22
C VAL A 203 -2.72 24.15 -11.62
N GLY A 204 -1.59 24.01 -12.32
CA GLY A 204 -0.28 24.54 -11.88
C GLY A 204 0.59 23.52 -11.12
N ASN A 205 0.04 22.37 -10.75
CA ASN A 205 0.78 21.29 -10.09
C ASN A 205 1.29 20.20 -11.05
N GLU A 206 1.19 20.43 -12.38
CA GLU A 206 1.61 19.46 -13.38
C GLU A 206 3.14 19.33 -13.41
N LEU A 207 3.63 18.15 -13.02
CA LEU A 207 5.06 17.85 -13.01
C LEU A 207 5.59 17.54 -14.42
N VAL A 208 4.85 16.71 -15.14
CA VAL A 208 5.16 16.25 -16.51
C VAL A 208 3.90 15.70 -17.16
N TRP A 209 3.86 15.71 -18.49
CA TRP A 209 2.74 15.20 -19.28
C TRP A 209 3.12 13.89 -19.97
N VAL A 210 2.28 12.86 -19.87
CA VAL A 210 2.46 11.57 -20.55
C VAL A 210 1.38 11.32 -21.60
N ASN A 211 1.58 10.31 -22.45
CA ASN A 211 0.70 10.06 -23.60
C ASN A 211 -0.36 8.99 -23.38
N ASN A 212 -0.39 8.35 -22.20
CA ASN A 212 -1.25 7.19 -21.96
C ASN A 212 -1.78 7.16 -20.51
N ALA A 213 -3.10 7.34 -20.33
CA ALA A 213 -3.74 7.34 -19.03
C ALA A 213 -3.67 5.99 -18.30
N VAL A 214 -3.63 4.87 -19.02
CA VAL A 214 -3.52 3.54 -18.42
C VAL A 214 -2.10 3.31 -17.90
N GLU A 215 -1.08 3.76 -18.63
CA GLU A 215 0.31 3.69 -18.16
C GLU A 215 0.51 4.61 -16.94
N ALA A 216 -0.08 5.82 -16.96
CA ALA A 216 -0.07 6.72 -15.80
C ALA A 216 -0.74 6.07 -14.58
N PHE A 217 -1.90 5.42 -14.76
CA PHE A 217 -2.59 4.70 -13.69
C PHE A 217 -1.74 3.55 -13.12
N PHE A 218 -1.07 2.77 -13.97
CA PHE A 218 -0.18 1.72 -13.49
C PHE A 218 1.08 2.26 -12.84
N LEU A 219 1.61 3.39 -13.32
CA LEU A 219 2.72 4.10 -12.68
C LEU A 219 2.37 4.49 -11.22
N GLU A 220 1.16 4.98 -10.97
CA GLU A 220 0.70 5.29 -9.62
C GLU A 220 0.63 4.04 -8.72
N ILE A 221 0.25 2.88 -9.27
CA ILE A 221 0.26 1.61 -8.53
C ILE A 221 1.69 1.17 -8.21
N GLN A 222 2.63 1.37 -9.15
CA GLN A 222 4.05 1.02 -8.97
C GLN A 222 4.78 2.01 -8.03
N GLY A 223 4.30 3.24 -7.90
CA GLY A 223 4.86 4.29 -7.05
C GLY A 223 6.10 4.98 -7.60
N SER A 224 6.72 4.47 -8.65
CA SER A 224 7.90 5.07 -9.30
C SER A 224 7.96 4.71 -10.77
N GLY A 225 8.66 5.53 -11.56
CA GLY A 225 8.85 5.29 -12.99
C GLY A 225 9.96 6.13 -13.60
N VAL A 226 10.20 5.88 -14.87
CA VAL A 226 11.09 6.70 -15.69
C VAL A 226 10.26 7.40 -16.76
N ILE A 227 10.48 8.67 -16.93
CA ILE A 227 9.92 9.45 -18.03
C ILE A 227 11.01 9.64 -19.08
N GLU A 228 10.75 9.16 -20.27
CA GLU A 228 11.63 9.30 -21.42
C GLU A 228 11.05 10.36 -22.36
N PHE A 229 11.86 11.37 -22.64
CA PHE A 229 11.51 12.48 -23.52
C PHE A 229 11.92 12.20 -24.98
N ASN A 230 11.32 12.90 -25.92
CA ASN A 230 11.60 12.73 -27.36
C ASN A 230 13.07 12.93 -27.76
N ASN A 231 13.83 13.69 -26.97
CA ASN A 231 15.28 13.93 -27.18
C ASN A 231 16.17 12.85 -26.53
N GLY A 232 15.59 11.77 -26.03
CA GLY A 232 16.30 10.69 -25.35
C GLY A 232 16.65 10.96 -23.88
N LYS A 233 16.45 12.19 -23.37
CA LYS A 233 16.64 12.48 -21.95
C LYS A 233 15.66 11.66 -21.12
N ARG A 234 16.14 11.14 -19.98
CA ARG A 234 15.36 10.39 -18.99
C ARG A 234 15.41 11.07 -17.65
N ILE A 235 14.29 11.08 -16.94
CA ILE A 235 14.22 11.44 -15.54
C ILE A 235 13.56 10.30 -14.77
N GLN A 236 13.98 10.10 -13.53
CA GLN A 236 13.29 9.22 -12.60
C GLN A 236 12.27 10.03 -11.80
N ILE A 237 11.07 9.49 -11.65
CA ILE A 237 10.06 10.03 -10.75
C ILE A 237 9.70 8.98 -9.71
N GLY A 238 9.42 9.44 -8.50
CA GLY A 238 9.05 8.59 -7.39
C GLY A 238 7.85 9.12 -6.64
N TYR A 239 7.24 8.26 -5.86
CA TYR A 239 6.14 8.58 -4.96
C TYR A 239 6.52 9.77 -4.08
N ALA A 240 5.64 10.73 -4.01
CA ALA A 240 5.75 11.87 -3.11
C ALA A 240 4.68 11.79 -2.01
N ASP A 241 3.41 11.71 -2.38
CA ASP A 241 2.28 11.46 -1.48
C ASP A 241 1.05 10.95 -2.26
N GLN A 242 -0.10 10.85 -1.62
CA GLN A 242 -1.37 10.45 -2.19
C GLN A 242 -2.53 11.25 -1.59
N ASN A 243 -3.70 11.18 -2.24
CA ASN A 243 -4.89 11.91 -1.82
C ASN A 243 -5.65 11.35 -0.59
N GLY A 244 -5.14 10.30 0.09
CA GLY A 244 -5.76 9.71 1.28
C GLY A 244 -6.90 8.72 1.02
N HIS A 245 -7.45 8.66 -0.17
CA HIS A 245 -8.51 7.71 -0.50
C HIS A 245 -7.99 6.26 -0.57
N PRO A 246 -8.79 5.26 -0.12
CA PRO A 246 -8.42 3.86 -0.19
C PRO A 246 -8.33 3.37 -1.63
N TYR A 247 -7.32 2.55 -1.91
CA TYR A 247 -7.16 1.91 -3.22
C TYR A 247 -8.32 0.95 -3.53
N ARG A 248 -8.89 1.08 -4.72
CA ARG A 248 -9.89 0.16 -5.28
C ARG A 248 -9.40 -0.38 -6.61
N SER A 249 -9.39 -1.72 -6.74
CA SER A 249 -8.88 -2.38 -7.94
C SER A 249 -9.76 -2.13 -9.17
N MET A 250 -9.20 -1.52 -10.21
CA MET A 250 -9.81 -1.41 -11.53
C MET A 250 -10.16 -2.79 -12.11
N GLY A 251 -9.29 -3.78 -11.89
CA GLY A 251 -9.55 -5.16 -12.35
C GLY A 251 -10.80 -5.77 -11.71
N ARG A 252 -11.04 -5.55 -10.40
CA ARG A 252 -12.29 -5.98 -9.75
C ARG A 252 -13.51 -5.23 -10.30
N ALA A 253 -13.37 -3.95 -10.63
CA ALA A 253 -14.44 -3.18 -11.24
C ALA A 253 -14.81 -3.71 -12.63
N LEU A 254 -13.81 -4.05 -13.45
CA LEU A 254 -14.00 -4.66 -14.77
C LEU A 254 -14.66 -6.04 -14.68
N ILE A 255 -14.29 -6.88 -13.70
CA ILE A 255 -14.95 -8.19 -13.47
C ILE A 255 -16.43 -7.97 -13.10
N ARG A 256 -16.71 -7.09 -12.14
CA ARG A 256 -18.11 -6.82 -11.70
C ARG A 256 -18.98 -6.28 -12.82
N ALA A 257 -18.40 -5.56 -13.78
CA ALA A 257 -19.11 -5.04 -14.94
C ALA A 257 -19.20 -6.04 -16.12
N GLY A 258 -18.68 -7.26 -15.97
CA GLY A 258 -18.66 -8.26 -17.06
C GLY A 258 -17.69 -7.98 -18.20
N GLU A 259 -16.81 -6.98 -18.05
CA GLU A 259 -15.86 -6.57 -19.09
C GLU A 259 -14.64 -7.51 -19.18
N LEU A 260 -14.25 -8.15 -18.07
CA LEU A 260 -13.20 -9.15 -18.00
C LEU A 260 -13.61 -10.34 -17.13
N GLN A 261 -13.18 -11.53 -17.50
CA GLN A 261 -13.47 -12.76 -16.76
C GLN A 261 -12.56 -12.89 -15.52
N ARG A 262 -13.13 -13.42 -14.43
CA ARG A 262 -12.36 -13.79 -13.23
C ARG A 262 -11.25 -14.78 -13.61
N GLY A 263 -10.03 -14.61 -13.07
CA GLY A 263 -8.86 -15.44 -13.38
C GLY A 263 -8.09 -15.01 -14.64
N LYS A 264 -8.67 -14.19 -15.52
CA LYS A 264 -8.00 -13.67 -16.72
C LYS A 264 -7.58 -12.20 -16.60
N VAL A 265 -7.67 -11.63 -15.38
CA VAL A 265 -7.30 -10.23 -15.13
C VAL A 265 -5.81 -10.12 -14.83
N SER A 266 -5.11 -9.39 -15.67
CA SER A 266 -3.70 -9.01 -15.54
C SER A 266 -3.52 -7.58 -16.01
N MET A 267 -2.37 -6.96 -15.73
CA MET A 267 -2.03 -5.65 -16.28
C MET A 267 -2.15 -5.64 -17.81
N GLN A 268 -1.70 -6.70 -18.47
CA GLN A 268 -1.75 -6.84 -19.94
C GLN A 268 -3.19 -6.90 -20.46
N SER A 269 -4.06 -7.69 -19.80
CA SER A 269 -5.47 -7.79 -20.20
C SER A 269 -6.22 -6.47 -19.99
N ILE A 270 -5.92 -5.74 -18.92
CA ILE A 270 -6.47 -4.40 -18.67
C ILE A 270 -6.00 -3.41 -19.74
N LYS A 271 -4.71 -3.39 -20.09
CA LYS A 271 -4.16 -2.56 -21.17
C LYS A 271 -4.82 -2.87 -22.52
N LYS A 272 -5.00 -4.16 -22.85
CA LYS A 272 -5.69 -4.61 -24.07
C LYS A 272 -7.15 -4.15 -24.07
N TRP A 273 -7.87 -4.34 -22.96
CA TRP A 273 -9.25 -3.87 -22.82
C TRP A 273 -9.36 -2.36 -23.00
N ALA A 274 -8.51 -1.57 -22.34
CA ALA A 274 -8.51 -0.12 -22.42
C ALA A 274 -8.27 0.41 -23.84
N LYS A 275 -7.37 -0.22 -24.60
CA LYS A 275 -7.14 0.13 -26.02
C LYS A 275 -8.42 0.05 -26.85
N ASN A 276 -9.27 -0.96 -26.58
CA ASN A 276 -10.49 -1.24 -27.32
C ASN A 276 -11.73 -0.49 -26.75
N ASN A 277 -11.64 0.08 -25.54
CA ASN A 277 -12.79 0.65 -24.83
C ASN A 277 -12.52 2.09 -24.35
N LYS A 278 -12.00 2.95 -25.24
CA LYS A 278 -11.60 4.33 -24.92
C LYS A 278 -12.71 5.16 -24.26
N LYS A 279 -13.97 5.00 -24.73
CA LYS A 279 -15.15 5.73 -24.19
C LYS A 279 -15.46 5.36 -22.74
N LYS A 280 -15.20 4.09 -22.33
CA LYS A 280 -15.46 3.60 -20.99
C LYS A 280 -14.26 3.81 -20.04
N LEU A 281 -13.07 4.11 -20.57
CA LEU A 281 -11.81 4.10 -19.84
C LEU A 281 -11.84 4.96 -18.58
N ARG A 282 -12.29 6.24 -18.69
CA ARG A 282 -12.35 7.16 -17.54
C ARG A 282 -13.17 6.54 -16.38
N LYS A 283 -14.38 6.04 -16.66
CA LYS A 283 -15.25 5.40 -15.66
C LYS A 283 -14.53 4.33 -14.86
N PHE A 284 -13.72 3.48 -15.51
CA PHE A 284 -13.04 2.38 -14.84
C PHE A 284 -11.74 2.80 -14.14
N LEU A 285 -11.04 3.82 -14.64
CA LEU A 285 -9.92 4.45 -13.92
C LEU A 285 -10.42 5.11 -12.63
N SER A 286 -11.52 5.87 -12.70
CA SER A 286 -12.15 6.56 -11.57
C SER A 286 -12.81 5.61 -10.55
N ALA A 287 -13.01 4.33 -10.88
CA ALA A 287 -13.42 3.32 -9.90
C ALA A 287 -12.40 3.15 -8.75
N ASN A 288 -11.14 3.56 -8.99
CA ASN A 288 -10.14 3.74 -7.95
C ASN A 288 -10.08 5.21 -7.53
N PRO A 289 -10.61 5.62 -6.37
CA PRO A 289 -10.58 7.01 -5.92
C PRO A 289 -9.19 7.48 -5.49
N SER A 290 -8.26 6.53 -5.20
CA SER A 290 -6.89 6.86 -4.82
C SER A 290 -6.12 7.47 -5.99
N TYR A 291 -5.37 8.53 -5.72
CA TYR A 291 -4.48 9.22 -6.66
C TYR A 291 -3.10 9.43 -6.02
N VAL A 292 -2.03 9.22 -6.78
CA VAL A 292 -0.64 9.35 -6.32
C VAL A 292 0.00 10.59 -6.92
N PHE A 293 0.67 11.36 -6.07
CA PHE A 293 1.50 12.52 -6.45
C PHE A 293 2.96 12.10 -6.54
N PHE A 294 3.70 12.73 -7.46
CA PHE A 294 5.07 12.37 -7.78
C PHE A 294 6.04 13.52 -7.49
N ARG A 295 7.32 13.15 -7.40
CA ARG A 295 8.44 14.09 -7.40
C ARG A 295 9.52 13.61 -8.37
N ILE A 296 10.29 14.52 -8.91
CA ILE A 296 11.50 14.17 -9.66
C ILE A 296 12.54 13.69 -8.65
N LEU A 297 13.17 12.56 -8.94
CA LEU A 297 14.26 12.02 -8.14
C LEU A 297 15.61 12.58 -8.61
N PRO A 298 16.64 12.63 -7.76
CA PRO A 298 17.99 12.97 -8.17
C PRO A 298 18.46 12.14 -9.38
N GLU A 299 19.30 12.73 -10.21
CA GLU A 299 19.97 12.03 -11.31
C GLU A 299 20.92 10.96 -10.74
N ASP A 300 21.24 9.93 -11.51
CA ASP A 300 22.20 8.86 -11.21
C ASP A 300 21.87 7.93 -10.03
N LEU A 301 20.61 7.89 -9.57
CA LEU A 301 20.20 6.89 -8.60
C LEU A 301 20.22 5.48 -9.23
N PRO A 302 20.76 4.46 -8.54
CA PRO A 302 20.82 3.08 -9.02
C PRO A 302 19.44 2.40 -9.07
N GLY A 303 18.40 3.06 -8.60
CA GLY A 303 17.01 2.61 -8.59
C GLY A 303 16.09 3.63 -7.93
N PRO A 304 14.79 3.41 -7.94
CA PRO A 304 13.83 4.30 -7.31
C PRO A 304 13.99 4.28 -5.78
N ILE A 305 13.60 5.36 -5.13
CA ILE A 305 13.62 5.45 -3.66
C ILE A 305 12.43 4.67 -3.09
N GLY A 306 12.72 3.66 -2.25
CA GLY A 306 11.72 2.92 -1.50
C GLY A 306 11.25 3.62 -0.22
N ALA A 307 10.30 3.02 0.48
CA ALA A 307 9.73 3.58 1.71
C ALA A 307 10.74 3.75 2.86
N LEU A 308 11.87 3.03 2.83
CA LEU A 308 12.98 3.23 3.76
C LEU A 308 13.73 4.56 3.53
N GLY A 309 13.53 5.21 2.38
CA GLY A 309 14.23 6.43 1.99
C GLY A 309 15.54 6.20 1.24
N VAL A 310 15.81 4.98 0.81
CA VAL A 310 17.02 4.59 0.06
C VAL A 310 16.67 3.97 -1.29
N PRO A 311 17.59 4.02 -2.29
CA PRO A 311 17.40 3.35 -3.56
C PRO A 311 17.23 1.83 -3.39
N ILE A 312 16.20 1.27 -4.02
CA ILE A 312 15.95 -0.17 -4.04
C ILE A 312 16.74 -0.86 -5.16
N THR A 313 17.00 -2.14 -4.98
CA THR A 313 17.82 -2.97 -5.88
C THR A 313 16.97 -4.00 -6.59
N SER A 314 17.12 -4.07 -7.93
CA SER A 314 16.47 -5.10 -8.76
C SER A 314 16.77 -6.50 -8.23
N GLU A 315 15.73 -7.32 -8.09
CA GLU A 315 15.76 -8.71 -7.61
C GLU A 315 16.36 -8.90 -6.20
N ARG A 316 16.63 -7.81 -5.46
CA ARG A 316 17.18 -7.85 -4.08
C ARG A 316 16.42 -6.98 -3.08
N SER A 317 15.41 -6.24 -3.53
CA SER A 317 14.51 -5.49 -2.64
C SER A 317 13.08 -5.99 -2.73
N VAL A 318 12.36 -5.91 -1.62
CA VAL A 318 10.93 -6.24 -1.53
C VAL A 318 10.16 -5.15 -0.82
N ALA A 319 8.88 -5.01 -1.19
CA ALA A 319 7.89 -4.28 -0.41
C ALA A 319 7.16 -5.25 0.54
N ILE A 320 6.97 -4.82 1.78
CA ILE A 320 6.36 -5.62 2.86
C ILE A 320 5.31 -4.81 3.63
N ASP A 321 4.57 -5.49 4.51
CA ASP A 321 3.77 -4.84 5.52
C ASP A 321 4.62 -4.54 6.77
N ARG A 322 4.94 -3.26 6.97
CA ARG A 322 5.79 -2.80 8.08
C ARG A 322 5.22 -3.07 9.48
N ARG A 323 3.99 -3.53 9.58
CA ARG A 323 3.39 -3.96 10.85
C ARG A 323 3.91 -5.35 11.25
N TYR A 324 4.22 -6.20 10.27
CA TYR A 324 4.65 -7.58 10.45
C TYR A 324 6.16 -7.75 10.30
N VAL A 325 6.78 -7.04 9.37
CA VAL A 325 8.22 -7.09 9.08
C VAL A 325 8.82 -5.72 9.29
N PRO A 326 9.91 -5.56 10.07
CA PRO A 326 10.57 -4.27 10.22
C PRO A 326 11.12 -3.74 8.89
N LEU A 327 10.80 -2.50 8.55
CA LEU A 327 11.30 -1.86 7.35
C LEU A 327 12.82 -1.68 7.44
N GLY A 328 13.53 -2.14 6.42
CA GLY A 328 14.97 -2.19 6.30
C GLY A 328 15.59 -3.54 6.70
N ALA A 329 14.83 -4.46 7.28
CA ALA A 329 15.33 -5.77 7.68
C ALA A 329 15.79 -6.62 6.48
N PRO A 330 16.90 -7.36 6.59
CA PRO A 330 17.19 -8.46 5.68
C PRO A 330 16.14 -9.56 5.86
N ILE A 331 15.70 -10.13 4.75
CA ILE A 331 14.79 -11.28 4.74
C ILE A 331 15.32 -12.36 3.80
N PHE A 332 15.08 -13.62 4.13
CA PHE A 332 15.27 -14.72 3.19
C PHE A 332 13.91 -15.08 2.60
N LEU A 333 13.81 -15.02 1.27
CA LEU A 333 12.58 -15.32 0.53
C LEU A 333 12.72 -16.66 -0.17
N LYS A 334 11.73 -17.53 0.03
CA LYS A 334 11.56 -18.78 -0.72
C LYS A 334 10.24 -18.72 -1.50
N THR A 335 10.32 -18.78 -2.83
CA THR A 335 9.19 -18.75 -3.75
C THR A 335 9.59 -19.35 -5.10
N THR A 336 8.83 -19.10 -6.18
CA THR A 336 9.18 -19.55 -7.55
C THR A 336 9.13 -18.39 -8.54
N ARG A 337 9.83 -18.53 -9.67
CA ARG A 337 9.70 -17.61 -10.80
C ARG A 337 8.28 -17.68 -11.39
N PRO A 338 7.74 -16.54 -11.84
CA PRO A 338 6.37 -16.48 -12.39
C PRO A 338 6.09 -17.54 -13.44
N ASN A 339 4.99 -18.28 -13.28
CA ASN A 339 4.51 -19.33 -14.17
C ASN A 339 5.54 -20.46 -14.43
N THR A 340 6.43 -20.72 -13.49
CA THR A 340 7.40 -21.82 -13.55
C THR A 340 7.54 -22.46 -12.17
N ASN A 341 8.21 -23.61 -12.11
CA ASN A 341 8.63 -24.26 -10.86
C ASN A 341 10.09 -23.94 -10.50
N ILE A 342 10.72 -22.99 -11.21
CA ILE A 342 12.11 -22.58 -10.92
C ILE A 342 12.12 -21.85 -9.60
N PRO A 343 12.85 -22.35 -8.59
CA PRO A 343 12.85 -21.75 -7.27
C PRO A 343 13.56 -20.39 -7.27
N ILE A 344 13.05 -19.49 -6.43
CA ILE A 344 13.73 -18.29 -5.94
C ILE A 344 13.97 -18.53 -4.46
N LYS A 345 15.23 -18.64 -4.05
CA LYS A 345 15.67 -18.82 -2.68
C LYS A 345 16.83 -17.87 -2.46
N GLN A 346 16.56 -16.70 -1.91
CA GLN A 346 17.58 -15.66 -1.85
C GLN A 346 17.37 -14.66 -0.73
N LEU A 347 18.45 -14.05 -0.31
CA LEU A 347 18.46 -12.94 0.62
C LEU A 347 18.01 -11.65 -0.09
N MET A 348 17.07 -10.97 0.51
CA MET A 348 16.51 -9.70 0.02
C MET A 348 16.41 -8.71 1.17
N ILE A 349 16.20 -7.44 0.84
CA ILE A 349 16.08 -6.40 1.85
C ILE A 349 14.68 -5.77 1.77
N ALA A 350 14.02 -5.65 2.91
CA ALA A 350 12.67 -5.09 3.05
C ALA A 350 12.70 -3.56 3.00
N GLN A 351 13.00 -2.97 1.84
CA GLN A 351 13.27 -1.54 1.68
C GLN A 351 12.03 -0.72 1.29
N ASP A 352 10.91 -1.40 0.99
CA ASP A 352 9.74 -0.72 0.47
C ASP A 352 8.44 -1.20 1.12
N THR A 353 7.35 -0.46 0.88
CA THR A 353 5.99 -0.79 1.35
C THR A 353 4.98 -0.46 0.27
N GLY A 354 3.84 -1.15 0.27
CA GLY A 354 2.75 -0.85 -0.66
C GLY A 354 1.39 -0.86 0.02
N GLY A 355 0.47 -0.01 -0.40
CA GLY A 355 -0.89 0.07 0.18
C GLY A 355 -1.72 -1.22 0.02
N ALA A 356 -1.35 -2.08 -0.92
CA ALA A 356 -1.98 -3.38 -1.15
C ALA A 356 -1.19 -4.56 -0.51
N ILE A 357 -0.05 -4.27 0.12
CA ILE A 357 0.82 -5.28 0.74
C ILE A 357 0.44 -5.37 2.21
N ASN A 358 -0.44 -6.32 2.55
CA ASN A 358 -0.98 -6.48 3.89
C ASN A 358 -0.87 -7.93 4.35
N GLY A 359 -0.28 -8.18 5.52
CA GLY A 359 -0.17 -9.50 6.14
C GLY A 359 1.27 -9.90 6.47
N GLY A 360 1.41 -10.98 7.25
CA GLY A 360 2.70 -11.46 7.77
C GLY A 360 3.57 -12.09 6.69
N VAL A 361 3.01 -13.01 5.91
CA VAL A 361 3.71 -13.66 4.80
C VAL A 361 3.23 -13.04 3.49
N ARG A 362 3.58 -11.77 3.29
CA ARG A 362 3.18 -10.98 2.12
C ARG A 362 4.35 -10.12 1.66
N ALA A 363 4.83 -10.34 0.45
CA ALA A 363 5.87 -9.52 -0.16
C ALA A 363 5.55 -9.18 -1.61
N ASP A 364 6.08 -8.06 -2.07
CA ASP A 364 6.07 -7.65 -3.47
C ASP A 364 7.51 -7.56 -3.95
N PHE A 365 7.89 -8.40 -4.91
CA PHE A 365 9.24 -8.60 -5.39
C PHE A 365 9.60 -7.54 -6.44
N TYR A 366 10.67 -6.78 -6.21
CA TYR A 366 11.11 -5.74 -7.15
C TYR A 366 11.90 -6.34 -8.32
N TRP A 367 11.30 -6.39 -9.50
CA TRP A 367 11.91 -6.95 -10.71
C TRP A 367 12.85 -6.00 -11.45
N GLY A 368 12.95 -4.73 -11.03
CA GLY A 368 13.76 -3.72 -11.71
C GLY A 368 12.95 -2.87 -12.68
N GLN A 369 13.57 -2.41 -13.77
CA GLN A 369 13.04 -1.38 -14.65
C GLN A 369 12.61 -1.94 -16.03
N GLY A 370 11.58 -1.32 -16.60
CA GLY A 370 11.19 -1.45 -18.01
C GLY A 370 10.39 -2.69 -18.35
N ASN A 371 10.23 -2.95 -19.65
CA ASN A 371 9.28 -3.94 -20.16
C ASN A 371 9.56 -5.40 -19.74
N LYS A 372 10.84 -5.79 -19.64
CA LYS A 372 11.22 -7.14 -19.21
C LYS A 372 10.81 -7.38 -17.75
N ALA A 373 11.16 -6.45 -16.89
CA ALA A 373 10.74 -6.46 -15.48
C ALA A 373 9.21 -6.42 -15.35
N GLY A 374 8.53 -5.58 -16.12
CA GLY A 374 7.07 -5.49 -16.14
C GLY A 374 6.36 -6.76 -16.57
N LYS A 375 6.95 -7.55 -17.48
CA LYS A 375 6.43 -8.86 -17.87
C LYS A 375 6.53 -9.88 -16.73
N MET A 376 7.63 -9.85 -15.97
CA MET A 376 7.82 -10.73 -14.80
C MET A 376 6.90 -10.30 -13.64
N ALA A 377 6.91 -9.03 -13.28
CA ALA A 377 6.08 -8.48 -12.24
C ALA A 377 4.58 -8.73 -12.47
N GLY A 378 4.10 -8.48 -13.69
CA GLY A 378 2.68 -8.65 -14.03
C GLY A 378 2.18 -10.10 -14.06
N LYS A 379 3.09 -11.08 -14.01
CA LYS A 379 2.77 -12.51 -13.95
C LYS A 379 3.01 -13.12 -12.57
N MET A 380 3.70 -12.42 -11.69
CA MET A 380 4.07 -12.95 -10.39
C MET A 380 2.87 -12.96 -9.44
N LYS A 381 2.42 -14.16 -9.14
CA LYS A 381 1.40 -14.49 -8.15
C LYS A 381 1.71 -15.88 -7.63
N GLN A 382 2.70 -15.97 -6.76
CA GLN A 382 3.30 -17.20 -6.29
C GLN A 382 3.05 -17.35 -4.79
N ASP A 383 3.01 -18.59 -4.33
CA ASP A 383 3.13 -18.88 -2.90
C ASP A 383 4.59 -18.74 -2.48
N GLY A 384 4.82 -18.39 -1.22
CA GLY A 384 6.16 -18.27 -0.70
C GLY A 384 6.22 -18.18 0.81
N GLN A 385 7.44 -18.31 1.32
CA GLN A 385 7.77 -18.25 2.73
C GLN A 385 8.82 -17.15 2.96
N ILE A 386 8.78 -16.54 4.13
CA ILE A 386 9.65 -15.42 4.50
C ILE A 386 10.30 -15.71 5.85
N TRP A 387 11.61 -15.60 5.90
CA TRP A 387 12.36 -15.53 7.15
C TRP A 387 12.95 -14.14 7.31
N VAL A 388 12.87 -13.60 8.51
CA VAL A 388 13.30 -12.23 8.83
C VAL A 388 14.53 -12.31 9.72
N LEU A 389 15.57 -11.57 9.38
CA LEU A 389 16.78 -11.45 10.16
C LEU A 389 16.70 -10.19 11.03
N LEU A 390 16.70 -10.38 12.35
CA LEU A 390 16.68 -9.26 13.30
C LEU A 390 17.97 -9.22 14.11
N PRO A 391 18.53 -8.04 14.39
CA PRO A 391 19.73 -7.93 15.24
C PRO A 391 19.58 -8.67 16.56
N LYS A 392 20.62 -9.37 17.03
CA LYS A 392 20.62 -9.98 18.36
C LYS A 392 20.32 -8.93 19.41
N GLY A 393 19.35 -9.23 20.29
CA GLY A 393 18.83 -8.27 21.25
C GLY A 393 17.72 -7.32 20.73
N PHE A 394 17.25 -7.52 19.51
CA PHE A 394 16.02 -6.86 19.03
C PHE A 394 14.84 -7.34 19.85
N LYS A 395 14.11 -6.41 20.49
CA LYS A 395 12.96 -6.76 21.35
C LYS A 395 11.72 -6.88 20.49
N LEU A 396 11.19 -8.09 20.40
CA LEU A 396 9.82 -8.33 19.94
C LEU A 396 8.81 -7.96 21.04
N PRO A 397 7.56 -7.60 20.70
CA PRO A 397 6.54 -7.15 21.65
C PRO A 397 6.01 -8.25 22.57
#